data_75c67bfe0937874caa6c3bb32ad2c4f5
#
_entry.id   75c67bfe0937874caa6c3bb32ad2c4f5
#
_cell.length_a   1.000
_cell.length_b   1.000
_cell.length_c   1.000
_cell.angle_alpha   90.00
_cell.angle_beta   90.00
_cell.angle_gamma   90.00
#
_symmetry.space_group_name_H-M   'P 1'
#
loop_
_entity.id
_entity.type
_entity.pdbx_description
1 polymer ?
#
loop_
_entity_poly.entity_id
_entity_poly.type
_entity_poly.pdbx_seq_one_letter_code
_entity_poly.pdbx_strand_id
1 'polypeptide(L)'
;MMYKKQNLPELTLRGLILGSILTIIFTASNVYLGLKVGLTFSSSIPAVVISMAVLSLFKTSNILENNMVQTQASAAGTLSSVIFVIPGLFMCGYWSEFPLWQTFMICLCGGGLGVLFTIPLRRTMVVESKLAYPEGRAAAEILKVANKDQSSKKGKQGIKEIALGSFIAAIFSLLSNGFKLAASESNFAFIWNKMAFGFSMGYSLALLGAGYLVGLAGAIALFVGMFLAWGIFTPYLSNFEFDSTKNAVDLASSVWSSKVRLIGTGAIAIAALWTLIELLKPVIEGIKEIVKNVKITNQEKNERTNIDLSLKSIFILFVLMVVGLFITFYSFVEDANLSIYYQMLFSFVGTLVSVLIGFFVAAACGYMAGLVGSSSSPISGIGLIGVIISSIVFLVLGVELFQDPMLSKFAVALAIFTTSVILATAAISNDNLQDLKTGHLVGATPWKQQVALLVGCVFGALAIVPVLNLLYQAYGFVGAMPREGMDASSALAAPQANLMSTIAQGIFHHNIEWGYMAFGVFVGILMIIIDKILKGTQKMSLPPLAVGIGIYLPPAVNIPLVIGGILKYIVMQHLTKKYAKNSHKEEKLASCEQRGTLFASGLIVGESIFGVIIAGI
;
A
#
# COMPACT_ATOMS: atom_id res chain seq x y z
N MET A 1 31.19 13.01 2.17
CA MET A 1 32.25 13.05 1.15
C MET A 1 33.25 11.88 1.20
N MET A 2 33.38 11.14 2.30
CA MET A 2 34.44 10.10 2.49
C MET A 2 34.23 8.81 1.66
N TYR A 3 33.00 8.46 1.25
CA TYR A 3 32.68 7.20 0.55
C TYR A 3 32.70 7.29 -0.98
N LYS A 4 32.84 8.48 -1.58
CA LYS A 4 32.81 8.67 -3.04
C LYS A 4 34.00 8.01 -3.79
N LYS A 5 35.09 7.70 -3.12
CA LYS A 5 36.34 7.18 -3.74
C LYS A 5 36.61 5.67 -3.53
N GLN A 6 35.83 4.94 -2.71
CA GLN A 6 36.11 3.52 -2.46
C GLN A 6 35.27 2.64 -3.43
N ASN A 7 35.94 1.75 -4.16
CA ASN A 7 35.32 0.69 -4.95
C ASN A 7 34.85 -0.45 -4.04
N LEU A 8 33.83 -0.17 -3.20
CA LEU A 8 33.23 -1.20 -2.37
C LEU A 8 32.28 -2.06 -3.23
N PRO A 9 32.20 -3.39 -2.98
CA PRO A 9 31.21 -4.23 -3.63
C PRO A 9 29.82 -3.81 -3.19
N GLU A 10 28.92 -3.56 -4.16
CA GLU A 10 27.56 -3.07 -3.92
C GLU A 10 26.54 -4.18 -4.16
N LEU A 11 26.52 -4.71 -5.39
CA LEU A 11 25.60 -5.77 -5.82
C LEU A 11 26.32 -7.12 -5.64
N THR A 12 26.11 -7.76 -4.50
CA THR A 12 26.70 -9.06 -4.16
C THR A 12 25.66 -10.17 -4.22
N LEU A 13 26.08 -11.40 -4.53
CA LEU A 13 25.14 -12.54 -4.57
C LEU A 13 24.46 -12.77 -3.21
N ARG A 14 25.19 -12.69 -2.10
CA ARG A 14 24.63 -12.84 -0.74
C ARG A 14 23.63 -11.71 -0.41
N GLY A 15 23.91 -10.48 -0.86
CA GLY A 15 22.99 -9.34 -0.73
C GLY A 15 21.71 -9.57 -1.53
N LEU A 16 21.83 -10.03 -2.78
CA LEU A 16 20.67 -10.35 -3.62
C LEU A 16 19.81 -11.48 -3.03
N ILE A 17 20.44 -12.53 -2.49
CA ILE A 17 19.72 -13.63 -1.84
C ILE A 17 18.97 -13.11 -0.59
N LEU A 18 19.65 -12.37 0.27
CA LEU A 18 19.04 -11.79 1.47
C LEU A 18 17.89 -10.83 1.09
N GLY A 19 18.12 -9.96 0.12
CA GLY A 19 17.11 -9.04 -0.40
C GLY A 19 15.89 -9.79 -0.94
N SER A 20 16.08 -10.89 -1.68
CA SER A 20 14.98 -11.72 -2.20
C SER A 20 14.16 -12.36 -1.08
N ILE A 21 14.81 -12.91 -0.05
CA ILE A 21 14.13 -13.48 1.13
C ILE A 21 13.32 -12.41 1.85
N LEU A 22 13.90 -11.25 2.10
CA LEU A 22 13.20 -10.13 2.75
C LEU A 22 12.04 -9.62 1.90
N THR A 23 12.22 -9.56 0.57
CA THR A 23 11.13 -9.19 -0.35
C THR A 23 9.95 -10.14 -0.21
N ILE A 24 10.16 -11.45 -0.22
CA ILE A 24 9.08 -12.45 -0.06
C ILE A 24 8.37 -12.28 1.28
N ILE A 25 9.13 -12.18 2.37
CA ILE A 25 8.58 -12.05 3.74
C ILE A 25 7.73 -10.78 3.87
N PHE A 26 8.27 -9.63 3.46
CA PHE A 26 7.55 -8.37 3.58
C PHE A 26 6.39 -8.25 2.59
N THR A 27 6.50 -8.87 1.41
CA THR A 27 5.36 -8.95 0.46
C THR A 27 4.20 -9.72 1.09
N ALA A 28 4.44 -10.91 1.64
CA ALA A 28 3.40 -11.70 2.30
C ALA A 28 2.74 -10.92 3.46
N SER A 29 3.55 -10.23 4.27
CA SER A 29 3.05 -9.41 5.38
C SER A 29 2.20 -8.22 4.91
N ASN A 30 2.65 -7.51 3.86
CA ASN A 30 1.90 -6.37 3.32
C ASN A 30 0.63 -6.79 2.58
N VAL A 31 0.64 -7.93 1.87
CA VAL A 31 -0.56 -8.49 1.23
C VAL A 31 -1.63 -8.79 2.29
N TYR A 32 -1.29 -9.50 3.37
CA TYR A 32 -2.23 -9.80 4.44
C TYR A 32 -2.78 -8.52 5.11
N LEU A 33 -1.90 -7.62 5.53
CA LEU A 33 -2.30 -6.37 6.18
C LEU A 33 -3.15 -5.50 5.26
N GLY A 34 -2.73 -5.33 4.01
CA GLY A 34 -3.43 -4.50 3.04
C GLY A 34 -4.83 -5.01 2.68
N LEU A 35 -5.02 -6.33 2.60
CA LEU A 35 -6.35 -6.93 2.43
C LEU A 35 -7.21 -6.77 3.68
N LYS A 36 -6.61 -6.79 4.86
CA LYS A 36 -7.32 -6.67 6.14
C LYS A 36 -7.81 -5.24 6.40
N VAL A 37 -6.96 -4.23 6.11
CA VAL A 37 -7.22 -2.82 6.50
C VAL A 37 -7.13 -1.80 5.37
N GLY A 38 -6.68 -2.17 4.19
CA GLY A 38 -6.46 -1.24 3.08
C GLY A 38 -5.23 -0.34 3.23
N LEU A 39 -4.26 -0.75 4.03
CA LEU A 39 -3.00 -0.05 4.27
C LEU A 39 -1.82 -1.00 4.10
N THR A 40 -0.71 -0.48 3.58
CA THR A 40 0.58 -1.16 3.56
C THR A 40 1.60 -0.37 4.37
N PHE A 41 2.68 -1.01 4.80
CA PHE A 41 3.77 -0.34 5.51
C PHE A 41 5.06 -0.38 4.70
N SER A 42 5.89 0.65 4.85
CA SER A 42 7.20 0.70 4.20
C SER A 42 8.14 -0.36 4.77
N SER A 43 8.67 -1.22 3.91
CA SER A 43 9.65 -2.25 4.29
C SER A 43 11.08 -1.74 4.30
N SER A 44 11.36 -0.54 3.82
CA SER A 44 12.71 0.02 3.65
C SER A 44 13.50 0.07 4.98
N ILE A 45 12.94 0.63 6.04
CA ILE A 45 13.63 0.76 7.33
C ILE A 45 13.85 -0.60 8.01
N PRO A 46 12.84 -1.49 8.15
CA PRO A 46 13.06 -2.84 8.64
C PRO A 46 14.10 -3.62 7.84
N ALA A 47 14.09 -3.51 6.52
CA ALA A 47 15.05 -4.17 5.65
C ALA A 47 16.49 -3.68 5.89
N VAL A 48 16.71 -2.37 6.07
CA VAL A 48 18.02 -1.81 6.45
C VAL A 48 18.53 -2.46 7.73
N VAL A 49 17.69 -2.50 8.77
CA VAL A 49 18.09 -3.00 10.09
C VAL A 49 18.43 -4.49 10.02
N ILE A 50 17.59 -5.29 9.35
CA ILE A 50 17.82 -6.73 9.21
C ILE A 50 19.07 -6.99 8.34
N SER A 51 19.24 -6.26 7.22
CA SER A 51 20.39 -6.43 6.35
C SER A 51 21.69 -6.15 7.08
N MET A 52 21.76 -5.04 7.81
CA MET A 52 22.95 -4.68 8.58
C MET A 52 23.34 -5.75 9.59
N ALA A 53 22.38 -6.38 10.22
CA ALA A 53 22.70 -7.39 11.22
C ALA A 53 23.09 -8.73 10.59
N VAL A 54 22.33 -9.20 9.60
CA VAL A 54 22.66 -10.45 8.91
C VAL A 54 24.00 -10.32 8.20
N LEU A 55 24.22 -9.23 7.45
CA LEU A 55 25.47 -9.03 6.75
C LEU A 55 26.64 -8.71 7.69
N SER A 56 26.43 -8.22 8.92
CA SER A 56 27.49 -8.03 9.91
C SER A 56 28.20 -9.34 10.31
N LEU A 57 27.58 -10.49 10.06
CA LEU A 57 28.21 -11.80 10.24
C LEU A 57 29.37 -12.02 9.25
N PHE A 58 29.43 -11.24 8.18
CA PHE A 58 30.46 -11.31 7.15
C PHE A 58 31.43 -10.13 7.30
N LYS A 59 32.72 -10.41 7.45
CA LYS A 59 33.80 -9.40 7.65
C LYS A 59 33.89 -8.35 6.53
N THR A 60 33.40 -8.68 5.33
CA THR A 60 33.42 -7.82 4.12
C THR A 60 32.14 -7.03 3.90
N SER A 61 31.24 -7.02 4.85
CA SER A 61 29.99 -6.24 4.77
C SER A 61 30.27 -4.74 4.73
N ASN A 62 29.50 -4.01 3.95
CA ASN A 62 29.65 -2.56 3.81
C ASN A 62 28.30 -1.86 3.62
N ILE A 63 28.31 -0.53 3.77
CA ILE A 63 27.11 0.31 3.69
C ILE A 63 26.38 0.22 2.35
N LEU A 64 27.13 0.08 1.24
CA LEU A 64 26.55 0.05 -0.10
C LEU A 64 25.84 -1.28 -0.38
N GLU A 65 26.40 -2.39 0.11
CA GLU A 65 25.76 -3.70 0.05
C GLU A 65 24.44 -3.73 0.84
N ASN A 66 24.44 -3.17 2.06
CA ASN A 66 23.21 -3.03 2.86
C ASN A 66 22.15 -2.15 2.17
N ASN A 67 22.58 -1.08 1.50
CA ASN A 67 21.68 -0.25 0.71
C ASN A 67 21.05 -1.01 -0.48
N MET A 68 21.80 -1.91 -1.15
CA MET A 68 21.23 -2.74 -2.23
C MET A 68 20.19 -3.71 -1.71
N VAL A 69 20.43 -4.35 -0.55
CA VAL A 69 19.43 -5.22 0.10
C VAL A 69 18.18 -4.44 0.47
N GLN A 70 18.33 -3.25 1.03
CA GLN A 70 17.19 -2.37 1.37
C GLN A 70 16.42 -1.98 0.13
N THR A 71 17.06 -1.53 -0.94
CA THR A 71 16.41 -1.17 -2.20
C THR A 71 15.65 -2.35 -2.81
N GLN A 72 16.23 -3.56 -2.79
CA GLN A 72 15.55 -4.75 -3.30
C GLN A 72 14.33 -5.09 -2.46
N ALA A 73 14.44 -5.06 -1.13
CA ALA A 73 13.37 -5.42 -0.22
C ALA A 73 12.26 -4.36 -0.13
N SER A 74 12.53 -3.10 -0.51
CA SER A 74 11.52 -2.04 -0.52
C SER A 74 10.40 -2.31 -1.53
N ALA A 75 10.72 -2.99 -2.65
CA ALA A 75 9.73 -3.42 -3.63
C ALA A 75 8.56 -4.21 -3.00
N ALA A 76 8.81 -4.93 -1.90
CA ALA A 76 7.81 -5.70 -1.19
C ALA A 76 6.67 -4.83 -0.63
N GLY A 77 7.02 -3.70 0.00
CA GLY A 77 6.05 -2.81 0.60
C GLY A 77 5.14 -2.16 -0.42
N THR A 78 5.69 -1.80 -1.57
CA THR A 78 4.99 -1.00 -2.57
C THR A 78 4.31 -1.83 -3.64
N LEU A 79 4.96 -2.85 -4.20
CA LEU A 79 4.34 -3.71 -5.21
C LEU A 79 3.12 -4.44 -4.65
N SER A 80 3.13 -4.77 -3.36
CA SER A 80 1.95 -5.36 -2.69
C SER A 80 0.71 -4.46 -2.73
N SER A 81 0.84 -3.14 -3.01
CA SER A 81 -0.31 -2.25 -3.21
C SER A 81 -1.23 -2.66 -4.36
N VAL A 82 -0.79 -3.53 -5.25
CA VAL A 82 -1.61 -4.10 -6.34
C VAL A 82 -2.85 -4.83 -5.80
N ILE A 83 -2.80 -5.29 -4.54
CA ILE A 83 -3.95 -5.87 -3.82
C ILE A 83 -5.09 -4.87 -3.57
N PHE A 84 -4.84 -3.58 -3.76
CA PHE A 84 -5.88 -2.55 -3.69
C PHE A 84 -6.80 -2.54 -4.92
N VAL A 85 -6.47 -3.32 -5.95
CA VAL A 85 -7.23 -3.38 -7.21
C VAL A 85 -7.52 -4.80 -7.64
N ILE A 86 -6.54 -5.69 -7.71
CA ILE A 86 -6.68 -7.07 -8.23
C ILE A 86 -7.84 -7.87 -7.60
N PRO A 87 -8.08 -7.84 -6.27
CA PRO A 87 -9.23 -8.56 -5.69
C PRO A 87 -10.58 -8.10 -6.23
N GLY A 88 -10.66 -6.90 -6.82
CA GLY A 88 -11.84 -6.41 -7.52
C GLY A 88 -12.31 -7.31 -8.67
N LEU A 89 -11.40 -8.08 -9.29
CA LEU A 89 -11.72 -9.07 -10.34
C LEU A 89 -12.57 -10.24 -9.81
N PHE A 90 -12.42 -10.58 -8.53
CA PHE A 90 -13.28 -11.54 -7.84
C PHE A 90 -14.62 -10.90 -7.43
N MET A 91 -14.55 -9.67 -6.93
CA MET A 91 -15.75 -8.93 -6.47
C MET A 91 -16.71 -8.60 -7.62
N CYS A 92 -16.20 -8.42 -8.86
CA CYS A 92 -17.05 -8.30 -10.04
C CYS A 92 -17.51 -9.67 -10.61
N GLY A 93 -17.06 -10.78 -10.02
CA GLY A 93 -17.44 -12.14 -10.40
C GLY A 93 -16.84 -12.60 -11.74
N TYR A 94 -15.71 -12.01 -12.17
CA TYR A 94 -15.01 -12.41 -13.40
C TYR A 94 -13.97 -13.51 -13.14
N TRP A 95 -13.17 -13.39 -12.07
CA TRP A 95 -12.25 -14.43 -11.64
C TRP A 95 -12.82 -15.26 -10.48
N SER A 96 -12.60 -16.56 -10.55
CA SER A 96 -12.83 -17.52 -9.46
C SER A 96 -11.53 -17.95 -8.78
N GLU A 97 -10.39 -17.88 -9.49
CA GLU A 97 -9.04 -18.18 -9.03
C GLU A 97 -8.07 -17.12 -9.53
N PHE A 98 -6.93 -16.94 -8.86
CA PHE A 98 -5.86 -16.06 -9.34
C PHE A 98 -5.08 -16.74 -10.47
N PRO A 99 -5.19 -16.30 -11.74
CA PRO A 99 -4.37 -16.84 -12.81
C PRO A 99 -2.91 -16.47 -12.55
N LEU A 100 -2.05 -17.50 -12.32
CA LEU A 100 -0.65 -17.31 -11.93
C LEU A 100 0.11 -16.40 -12.90
N TRP A 101 -0.02 -16.68 -14.20
CA TRP A 101 0.69 -15.96 -15.24
C TRP A 101 0.24 -14.49 -15.35
N GLN A 102 -1.05 -14.25 -15.46
CA GLN A 102 -1.59 -12.91 -15.66
C GLN A 102 -1.27 -12.02 -14.45
N THR A 103 -1.49 -12.52 -13.23
CA THR A 103 -1.20 -11.76 -12.00
C THR A 103 0.29 -11.49 -11.84
N PHE A 104 1.15 -12.48 -12.13
CA PHE A 104 2.60 -12.32 -12.11
C PHE A 104 3.06 -11.24 -13.09
N MET A 105 2.55 -11.28 -14.32
CA MET A 105 2.94 -10.33 -15.36
C MET A 105 2.43 -8.91 -15.12
N ILE A 106 1.24 -8.74 -14.55
CA ILE A 106 0.75 -7.42 -14.08
C ILE A 106 1.76 -6.81 -13.11
N CYS A 107 2.15 -7.58 -12.09
CA CYS A 107 3.07 -7.12 -11.06
C CYS A 107 4.48 -6.86 -11.63
N LEU A 108 5.00 -7.78 -12.44
CA LEU A 108 6.34 -7.68 -13.02
C LEU A 108 6.45 -6.53 -14.01
N CYS A 109 5.55 -6.48 -14.99
CA CYS A 109 5.62 -5.46 -16.03
C CYS A 109 5.24 -4.09 -15.49
N GLY A 110 4.18 -4.00 -14.67
CA GLY A 110 3.82 -2.74 -14.01
C GLY A 110 4.93 -2.23 -13.11
N GLY A 111 5.47 -3.08 -12.22
CA GLY A 111 6.60 -2.73 -11.36
C GLY A 111 7.86 -2.35 -12.16
N GLY A 112 8.20 -3.14 -13.18
CA GLY A 112 9.34 -2.87 -14.08
C GLY A 112 9.20 -1.54 -14.80
N LEU A 113 8.02 -1.21 -15.34
CA LEU A 113 7.75 0.11 -15.93
C LEU A 113 7.89 1.23 -14.90
N GLY A 114 7.45 1.03 -13.64
CA GLY A 114 7.65 1.99 -12.54
C GLY A 114 9.13 2.31 -12.29
N VAL A 115 10.00 1.30 -12.30
CA VAL A 115 11.45 1.52 -12.22
C VAL A 115 11.95 2.31 -13.44
N LEU A 116 11.59 1.86 -14.65
CA LEU A 116 12.10 2.46 -15.90
C LEU A 116 11.67 3.91 -16.09
N PHE A 117 10.44 4.26 -15.74
CA PHE A 117 9.90 5.62 -15.86
C PHE A 117 10.54 6.60 -14.86
N THR A 118 11.03 6.13 -13.72
CA THR A 118 11.70 6.98 -12.74
C THR A 118 13.18 7.23 -13.04
N ILE A 119 13.83 6.42 -13.89
CA ILE A 119 15.24 6.62 -14.25
C ILE A 119 15.51 8.02 -14.82
N PRO A 120 14.79 8.49 -15.86
CA PRO A 120 15.00 9.83 -16.41
C PRO A 120 14.66 10.95 -15.40
N LEU A 121 13.78 10.67 -14.45
CA LEU A 121 13.34 11.63 -13.43
C LEU A 121 14.32 11.73 -12.25
N ARG A 122 15.20 10.74 -12.05
CA ARG A 122 16.11 10.67 -10.90
C ARG A 122 16.97 11.92 -10.74
N ARG A 123 17.63 12.37 -11.80
CA ARG A 123 18.54 13.51 -11.71
C ARG A 123 17.81 14.75 -11.21
N THR A 124 16.71 15.07 -11.82
CA THR A 124 15.92 16.26 -11.55
C THR A 124 15.18 16.18 -10.22
N MET A 125 14.60 15.02 -9.88
CA MET A 125 13.81 14.87 -8.66
C MET A 125 14.65 14.52 -7.42
N VAL A 126 15.74 13.75 -7.57
CA VAL A 126 16.52 13.24 -6.42
C VAL A 126 17.78 14.07 -6.16
N VAL A 127 18.52 14.42 -7.23
CA VAL A 127 19.83 15.08 -7.12
C VAL A 127 19.67 16.58 -7.02
N GLU A 128 18.95 17.20 -7.97
CA GLU A 128 18.85 18.66 -8.13
C GLU A 128 17.71 19.28 -7.33
N SER A 129 16.70 18.50 -6.95
CA SER A 129 15.53 19.00 -6.22
C SER A 129 15.78 19.23 -4.73
N LYS A 130 14.97 20.14 -4.14
CA LYS A 130 14.90 20.38 -2.69
C LYS A 130 13.88 19.50 -1.97
N LEU A 131 13.36 18.46 -2.63
CA LEU A 131 12.37 17.55 -2.04
C LEU A 131 12.91 16.88 -0.77
N ALA A 132 12.04 16.72 0.21
CA ALA A 132 12.41 16.27 1.55
C ALA A 132 12.87 14.82 1.60
N TYR A 133 12.21 13.92 0.86
CA TYR A 133 12.44 12.46 0.88
C TYR A 133 12.57 11.89 2.30
N PRO A 134 11.52 11.98 3.15
CA PRO A 134 11.65 11.71 4.57
C PRO A 134 12.12 10.28 4.87
N GLU A 135 11.58 9.28 4.18
CA GLU A 135 11.94 7.87 4.39
C GLU A 135 13.33 7.57 3.83
N GLY A 136 13.66 8.08 2.64
CA GLY A 136 14.99 7.90 2.06
C GLY A 136 16.11 8.52 2.89
N ARG A 137 15.86 9.69 3.50
CA ARG A 137 16.80 10.31 4.44
C ARG A 137 16.94 9.50 5.72
N ALA A 138 15.81 9.05 6.30
CA ALA A 138 15.83 8.22 7.51
C ALA A 138 16.63 6.93 7.31
N ALA A 139 16.40 6.21 6.19
CA ALA A 139 17.14 5.01 5.84
C ALA A 139 18.65 5.30 5.67
N ALA A 140 19.01 6.40 5.00
CA ALA A 140 20.40 6.82 4.83
C ALA A 140 21.09 7.15 6.16
N GLU A 141 20.41 7.82 7.09
CA GLU A 141 20.96 8.11 8.41
C GLU A 141 21.20 6.84 9.23
N ILE A 142 20.29 5.87 9.18
CA ILE A 142 20.47 4.57 9.84
C ILE A 142 21.69 3.85 9.28
N LEU A 143 21.82 3.79 7.95
CA LEU A 143 22.98 3.18 7.28
C LEU A 143 24.31 3.85 7.66
N LYS A 144 24.36 5.18 7.74
CA LYS A 144 25.57 5.94 8.09
C LYS A 144 25.98 5.75 9.55
N VAL A 145 25.02 5.78 10.48
CA VAL A 145 25.30 5.61 11.92
C VAL A 145 25.85 4.21 12.19
N ALA A 146 25.27 3.18 11.59
CA ALA A 146 25.71 1.81 11.80
C ALA A 146 27.11 1.51 11.21
N ASN A 147 27.51 2.23 10.16
CA ASN A 147 28.83 2.02 9.54
C ASN A 147 29.97 2.74 10.29
N LYS A 148 29.67 3.77 11.08
CA LYS A 148 30.68 4.45 11.92
C LYS A 148 31.14 3.60 13.10
N ASP A 149 30.23 2.78 13.64
CA ASP A 149 30.49 1.86 14.74
C ASP A 149 30.41 0.42 14.24
N GLN A 150 31.50 -0.17 13.74
CA GLN A 150 31.55 -1.59 13.30
C GLN A 150 31.21 -2.61 14.39
N SER A 151 31.01 -2.17 15.63
CA SER A 151 30.50 -2.97 16.75
C SER A 151 29.03 -2.63 17.08
N SER A 152 28.19 -2.27 16.09
CA SER A 152 26.97 -1.51 16.32
C SER A 152 25.95 -2.22 17.24
N LYS A 153 26.02 -1.88 18.52
CA LYS A 153 24.97 -2.18 19.52
C LYS A 153 23.59 -1.75 18.99
N LYS A 154 23.52 -0.67 18.19
CA LYS A 154 22.25 -0.13 17.61
C LYS A 154 21.64 -1.06 16.57
N GLY A 155 22.41 -1.69 15.68
CA GLY A 155 21.88 -2.65 14.69
C GLY A 155 21.35 -3.93 15.35
N LYS A 156 22.12 -4.51 16.29
CA LYS A 156 21.70 -5.66 17.10
C LYS A 156 20.45 -5.37 17.92
N GLN A 157 20.32 -4.14 18.44
CA GLN A 157 19.15 -3.72 19.22
C GLN A 157 17.91 -3.58 18.34
N GLY A 158 18.03 -3.03 17.13
CA GLY A 158 16.89 -2.90 16.20
C GLY A 158 16.32 -4.25 15.76
N ILE A 159 17.18 -5.24 15.50
CA ILE A 159 16.74 -6.62 15.24
C ILE A 159 16.04 -7.22 16.44
N LYS A 160 16.57 -7.01 17.64
CA LYS A 160 15.92 -7.50 18.85
C LYS A 160 14.49 -6.97 18.98
N GLU A 161 14.26 -5.70 18.64
CA GLU A 161 12.91 -5.10 18.66
C GLU A 161 11.98 -5.75 17.61
N ILE A 162 12.44 -5.91 16.37
CA ILE A 162 11.65 -6.58 15.32
C ILE A 162 11.39 -8.03 15.69
N ALA A 163 12.42 -8.79 16.09
CA ALA A 163 12.30 -10.19 16.43
C ALA A 163 11.37 -10.41 17.63
N LEU A 164 11.47 -9.55 18.67
CA LEU A 164 10.61 -9.62 19.84
C LEU A 164 9.15 -9.33 19.47
N GLY A 165 8.90 -8.27 18.68
CA GLY A 165 7.56 -7.96 18.19
C GLY A 165 6.99 -9.09 17.34
N SER A 166 7.78 -9.64 16.41
CA SER A 166 7.35 -10.75 15.56
C SER A 166 7.05 -12.02 16.37
N PHE A 167 7.88 -12.35 17.34
CA PHE A 167 7.71 -13.52 18.19
C PHE A 167 6.43 -13.42 19.05
N ILE A 168 6.22 -12.26 19.70
CA ILE A 168 5.01 -12.02 20.51
C ILE A 168 3.75 -12.13 19.65
N ALA A 169 3.75 -11.49 18.47
CA ALA A 169 2.59 -11.49 17.58
C ALA A 169 2.34 -12.88 16.96
N ALA A 170 3.39 -13.62 16.62
CA ALA A 170 3.28 -14.98 16.10
C ALA A 170 2.69 -15.94 17.16
N ILE A 171 3.17 -15.88 18.41
CA ILE A 171 2.60 -16.68 19.51
C ILE A 171 1.14 -16.33 19.73
N PHE A 172 0.82 -15.05 19.81
CA PHE A 172 -0.57 -14.62 20.02
C PHE A 172 -1.48 -15.09 18.89
N SER A 173 -1.04 -14.97 17.63
CA SER A 173 -1.76 -15.44 16.45
C SER A 173 -1.93 -16.97 16.47
N LEU A 174 -0.91 -17.70 16.91
CA LEU A 174 -1.00 -19.17 17.07
C LEU A 174 -2.05 -19.55 18.14
N LEU A 175 -2.08 -18.85 19.26
CA LEU A 175 -3.04 -19.11 20.35
C LEU A 175 -4.48 -18.72 19.97
N SER A 176 -4.65 -17.62 19.24
CA SER A 176 -5.99 -17.10 18.87
C SER A 176 -6.56 -17.78 17.62
N ASN A 177 -5.79 -17.81 16.53
CA ASN A 177 -6.27 -18.29 15.23
C ASN A 177 -5.91 -19.79 14.99
N GLY A 178 -4.76 -20.25 15.49
CA GLY A 178 -4.32 -21.64 15.32
C GLY A 178 -5.03 -22.56 16.29
N PHE A 179 -4.72 -22.45 17.58
CA PHE A 179 -5.28 -23.32 18.61
C PHE A 179 -6.65 -22.89 19.13
N LYS A 180 -7.14 -21.69 18.81
CA LYS A 180 -8.40 -21.12 19.29
C LYS A 180 -8.53 -21.11 20.83
N LEU A 181 -7.40 -20.98 21.52
CA LEU A 181 -7.33 -20.89 23.00
C LEU A 181 -7.62 -19.47 23.53
N ALA A 182 -7.44 -18.48 22.69
CA ALA A 182 -7.77 -17.08 22.99
C ALA A 182 -8.81 -16.59 21.97
N ALA A 183 -9.71 -15.70 22.40
CA ALA A 183 -10.65 -15.08 21.48
C ALA A 183 -9.90 -14.19 20.48
N SER A 184 -10.28 -14.24 19.21
CA SER A 184 -9.79 -13.33 18.18
C SER A 184 -10.52 -11.98 18.21
N GLU A 185 -11.79 -11.99 18.66
CA GLU A 185 -12.64 -10.82 18.81
C GLU A 185 -13.71 -11.03 19.88
N SER A 186 -14.28 -9.92 20.36
CA SER A 186 -15.44 -9.90 21.23
C SER A 186 -16.50 -9.01 20.61
N ASN A 187 -17.73 -9.52 20.51
CA ASN A 187 -18.87 -8.84 19.91
C ASN A 187 -19.95 -8.57 20.95
N PHE A 188 -20.48 -7.37 20.93
CA PHE A 188 -21.61 -6.95 21.75
C PHE A 188 -22.59 -6.15 20.91
N ALA A 189 -23.88 -6.46 20.98
CA ALA A 189 -24.92 -5.69 20.29
C ALA A 189 -26.22 -5.68 21.10
N PHE A 190 -26.98 -4.61 20.97
CA PHE A 190 -28.29 -4.46 21.59
C PHE A 190 -29.23 -3.65 20.69
N ILE A 191 -30.52 -3.86 20.85
CA ILE A 191 -31.56 -3.09 20.18
C ILE A 191 -32.19 -2.13 21.20
N TRP A 192 -32.25 -0.86 20.83
CA TRP A 192 -32.97 0.16 21.58
C TRP A 192 -33.88 0.93 20.66
N ASN A 193 -35.18 0.89 20.93
CA ASN A 193 -36.21 1.56 20.13
C ASN A 193 -36.09 1.29 18.63
N LYS A 194 -36.03 0.01 18.22
CA LYS A 194 -35.80 -0.48 16.85
C LYS A 194 -34.45 -0.14 16.22
N MET A 195 -33.58 0.59 16.90
CA MET A 195 -32.23 0.90 16.46
C MET A 195 -31.25 -0.16 16.97
N ALA A 196 -30.49 -0.77 16.09
CA ALA A 196 -29.48 -1.76 16.42
C ALA A 196 -28.12 -1.08 16.60
N PHE A 197 -27.53 -1.23 17.79
CA PHE A 197 -26.20 -0.78 18.15
C PHE A 197 -25.28 -2.00 18.21
N GLY A 198 -24.17 -1.94 17.47
CA GLY A 198 -23.16 -2.98 17.45
C GLY A 198 -21.82 -2.45 17.90
N PHE A 199 -21.09 -3.24 18.65
CA PHE A 199 -19.72 -2.99 19.06
C PHE A 199 -18.94 -4.29 18.96
N SER A 200 -17.76 -4.25 18.34
CA SER A 200 -16.84 -5.38 18.30
C SER A 200 -15.41 -4.92 18.57
N MET A 201 -14.65 -5.71 19.29
CA MET A 201 -13.25 -5.46 19.59
C MET A 201 -12.41 -6.63 19.13
N GLY A 202 -11.55 -6.42 18.15
CA GLY A 202 -10.58 -7.40 17.70
C GLY A 202 -9.29 -7.34 18.50
N TYR A 203 -8.65 -8.50 18.67
CA TYR A 203 -7.42 -8.66 19.44
C TYR A 203 -6.21 -8.92 18.53
N SER A 204 -6.03 -8.09 17.47
CA SER A 204 -4.91 -8.22 16.52
C SER A 204 -3.74 -7.32 16.94
N LEU A 205 -2.58 -7.94 17.18
CA LEU A 205 -1.34 -7.22 17.46
C LEU A 205 -0.76 -6.56 16.21
N ALA A 206 -0.99 -7.11 15.02
CA ALA A 206 -0.64 -6.47 13.76
C ALA A 206 -1.38 -5.15 13.57
N LEU A 207 -2.69 -5.11 13.87
CA LEU A 207 -3.49 -3.90 13.79
C LEU A 207 -3.06 -2.86 14.84
N LEU A 208 -2.71 -3.30 16.05
CA LEU A 208 -2.16 -2.44 17.07
C LEU A 208 -0.81 -1.83 16.61
N GLY A 209 0.06 -2.64 16.00
CA GLY A 209 1.30 -2.18 15.38
C GLY A 209 1.06 -1.19 14.24
N ALA A 210 0.11 -1.48 13.36
CA ALA A 210 -0.28 -0.58 12.26
C ALA A 210 -0.81 0.75 12.79
N GLY A 211 -1.67 0.74 13.81
CA GLY A 211 -2.15 1.94 14.49
C GLY A 211 -1.01 2.76 15.10
N TYR A 212 -0.01 2.09 15.71
CA TYR A 212 1.19 2.76 16.22
C TYR A 212 1.95 3.50 15.11
N LEU A 213 2.06 2.90 13.91
CA LEU A 213 2.70 3.54 12.75
C LEU A 213 1.89 4.72 12.23
N VAL A 214 0.57 4.57 12.13
CA VAL A 214 -0.38 5.62 11.69
C VAL A 214 -0.36 6.84 12.63
N GLY A 215 -0.23 6.62 13.93
CA GLY A 215 -0.12 7.66 14.94
C GLY A 215 -1.46 8.29 15.33
N LEU A 216 -1.38 9.32 16.22
CA LEU A 216 -2.57 9.88 16.90
C LEU A 216 -3.59 10.50 15.95
N ALA A 217 -3.15 11.30 14.98
CA ALA A 217 -4.07 11.99 14.06
C ALA A 217 -4.91 11.00 13.23
N GLY A 218 -4.26 9.96 12.68
CA GLY A 218 -4.94 8.90 11.97
C GLY A 218 -5.84 8.07 12.88
N ALA A 219 -5.41 7.77 14.11
CA ALA A 219 -6.20 7.04 15.08
C ALA A 219 -7.49 7.79 15.45
N ILE A 220 -7.41 9.10 15.70
CA ILE A 220 -8.60 9.93 15.97
C ILE A 220 -9.53 9.96 14.75
N ALA A 221 -8.98 10.07 13.54
CA ALA A 221 -9.78 10.07 12.32
C ALA A 221 -10.51 8.73 12.12
N LEU A 222 -9.84 7.60 12.34
CA LEU A 222 -10.45 6.27 12.32
C LEU A 222 -11.54 6.13 13.38
N PHE A 223 -11.31 6.63 14.59
CA PHE A 223 -12.31 6.62 15.67
C PHE A 223 -13.54 7.45 15.30
N VAL A 224 -13.36 8.66 14.74
CA VAL A 224 -14.47 9.51 14.28
C VAL A 224 -15.28 8.79 13.20
N GLY A 225 -14.61 8.17 12.20
CA GLY A 225 -15.30 7.40 11.17
C GLY A 225 -16.07 6.21 11.72
N MET A 226 -15.46 5.45 12.62
CA MET A 226 -16.10 4.32 13.30
C MET A 226 -17.32 4.77 14.13
N PHE A 227 -17.20 5.88 14.86
CA PHE A 227 -18.30 6.44 15.65
C PHE A 227 -19.46 6.90 14.75
N LEU A 228 -19.18 7.57 13.63
CA LEU A 228 -20.21 7.93 12.64
C LEU A 228 -20.93 6.68 12.10
N ALA A 229 -20.17 5.63 11.74
CA ALA A 229 -20.75 4.41 11.18
C ALA A 229 -21.61 3.65 12.20
N TRP A 230 -21.05 3.32 13.35
CA TRP A 230 -21.65 2.38 14.32
C TRP A 230 -22.41 3.07 15.46
N GLY A 231 -22.12 4.35 15.71
CA GLY A 231 -22.84 5.16 16.69
C GLY A 231 -24.01 5.95 16.12
N ILE A 232 -23.99 6.26 14.80
CA ILE A 232 -25.00 7.12 14.17
C ILE A 232 -25.67 6.43 12.99
N PHE A 233 -24.93 6.08 11.92
CA PHE A 233 -25.56 5.65 10.66
C PHE A 233 -26.19 4.27 10.76
N THR A 234 -25.50 3.28 11.36
CA THR A 234 -26.06 1.93 11.53
C THR A 234 -27.31 1.93 12.41
N PRO A 235 -27.32 2.55 13.60
CA PRO A 235 -28.55 2.66 14.41
C PRO A 235 -29.69 3.38 13.70
N TYR A 236 -29.40 4.50 13.03
CA TYR A 236 -30.42 5.27 12.33
C TYR A 236 -31.05 4.50 11.18
N LEU A 237 -30.21 3.85 10.33
CA LEU A 237 -30.70 3.10 9.18
C LEU A 237 -31.37 1.79 9.58
N SER A 238 -30.95 1.14 10.66
CA SER A 238 -31.58 -0.09 11.16
C SER A 238 -33.00 0.11 11.64
N ASN A 239 -33.38 1.33 12.06
CA ASN A 239 -34.76 1.65 12.41
C ASN A 239 -35.75 1.49 11.25
N PHE A 240 -35.29 1.71 10.01
CA PHE A 240 -36.11 1.55 8.80
C PHE A 240 -36.15 0.10 8.31
N GLU A 241 -35.19 -0.74 8.72
CA GLU A 241 -35.09 -2.15 8.33
C GLU A 241 -35.34 -3.09 9.51
N PHE A 242 -35.98 -2.60 10.55
CA PHE A 242 -36.21 -3.38 11.75
C PHE A 242 -37.02 -4.65 11.44
N ASP A 243 -36.43 -5.79 11.74
CA ASP A 243 -37.02 -7.12 11.63
C ASP A 243 -36.92 -7.80 13.01
N SER A 244 -38.10 -8.08 13.60
CA SER A 244 -38.17 -8.72 14.91
C SER A 244 -37.64 -10.16 14.94
N THR A 245 -37.42 -10.77 13.77
CA THR A 245 -36.86 -12.12 13.64
C THR A 245 -35.35 -12.16 13.71
N LYS A 246 -34.68 -11.02 13.46
CA LYS A 246 -33.23 -10.89 13.49
C LYS A 246 -32.72 -10.52 14.88
N ASN A 247 -31.60 -11.11 15.28
CA ASN A 247 -30.90 -10.66 16.48
C ASN A 247 -30.19 -9.31 16.25
N ALA A 248 -29.75 -8.65 17.30
CA ALA A 248 -29.13 -7.33 17.23
C ALA A 248 -27.84 -7.32 16.39
N VAL A 249 -27.04 -8.38 16.47
CA VAL A 249 -25.77 -8.51 15.73
C VAL A 249 -26.04 -8.61 14.24
N ASP A 250 -26.98 -9.49 13.84
CA ASP A 250 -27.29 -9.72 12.43
C ASP A 250 -27.94 -8.49 11.80
N LEU A 251 -28.85 -7.81 12.52
CA LEU A 251 -29.48 -6.58 12.03
C LEU A 251 -28.43 -5.46 11.84
N ALA A 252 -27.59 -5.21 12.84
CA ALA A 252 -26.56 -4.19 12.75
C ALA A 252 -25.56 -4.49 11.62
N SER A 253 -25.10 -5.74 11.51
CA SER A 253 -24.13 -6.18 10.50
C SER A 253 -24.71 -6.12 9.08
N SER A 254 -25.97 -6.53 8.89
CA SER A 254 -26.63 -6.48 7.57
C SER A 254 -26.80 -5.04 7.08
N VAL A 255 -27.29 -4.12 7.93
CA VAL A 255 -27.46 -2.71 7.60
C VAL A 255 -26.11 -2.03 7.33
N TRP A 256 -25.11 -2.30 8.18
CA TRP A 256 -23.78 -1.76 7.96
C TRP A 256 -23.17 -2.24 6.64
N SER A 257 -23.24 -3.54 6.34
CA SER A 257 -22.64 -4.11 5.13
C SER A 257 -23.34 -3.67 3.84
N SER A 258 -24.65 -3.52 3.85
CA SER A 258 -25.43 -3.16 2.65
C SER A 258 -25.46 -1.64 2.39
N LYS A 259 -25.49 -0.79 3.42
CA LYS A 259 -25.71 0.65 3.28
C LYS A 259 -24.56 1.52 3.80
N VAL A 260 -24.15 1.32 5.06
CA VAL A 260 -23.16 2.20 5.70
C VAL A 260 -21.78 2.06 5.05
N ARG A 261 -21.44 0.86 4.57
CA ARG A 261 -20.19 0.66 3.79
C ARG A 261 -20.20 1.46 2.50
N LEU A 262 -21.33 1.62 1.81
CA LEU A 262 -21.44 2.47 0.61
C LEU A 262 -21.23 3.95 0.96
N ILE A 263 -21.69 4.40 2.14
CA ILE A 263 -21.37 5.73 2.67
C ILE A 263 -19.84 5.86 2.88
N GLY A 264 -19.21 4.86 3.51
CA GLY A 264 -17.77 4.80 3.66
C GLY A 264 -17.02 4.84 2.32
N THR A 265 -17.49 4.10 1.32
CA THR A 265 -16.97 4.08 -0.05
C THR A 265 -16.99 5.47 -0.68
N GLY A 266 -18.11 6.18 -0.60
CA GLY A 266 -18.25 7.57 -1.10
C GLY A 266 -17.30 8.54 -0.40
N ALA A 267 -17.17 8.41 0.94
CA ALA A 267 -16.26 9.25 1.73
C ALA A 267 -14.79 8.99 1.38
N ILE A 268 -14.38 7.72 1.21
CA ILE A 268 -13.03 7.35 0.76
C ILE A 268 -12.76 7.90 -0.63
N ALA A 269 -13.71 7.76 -1.57
CA ALA A 269 -13.55 8.21 -2.95
C ALA A 269 -13.24 9.71 -3.03
N ILE A 270 -14.06 10.55 -2.40
CA ILE A 270 -13.87 12.01 -2.44
C ILE A 270 -12.62 12.44 -1.67
N ALA A 271 -12.31 11.80 -0.54
CA ALA A 271 -11.11 12.09 0.23
C ALA A 271 -9.83 11.74 -0.53
N ALA A 272 -9.81 10.61 -1.25
CA ALA A 272 -8.71 10.20 -2.10
C ALA A 272 -8.50 11.17 -3.27
N LEU A 273 -9.58 11.54 -3.97
CA LEU A 273 -9.56 12.54 -5.03
C LEU A 273 -9.07 13.90 -4.52
N TRP A 274 -9.58 14.32 -3.37
CA TRP A 274 -9.18 15.59 -2.75
C TRP A 274 -7.67 15.63 -2.43
N THR A 275 -7.15 14.57 -1.81
CA THR A 275 -5.72 14.47 -1.49
C THR A 275 -4.85 14.56 -2.75
N LEU A 276 -5.31 13.94 -3.84
CA LEU A 276 -4.62 14.03 -5.12
C LEU A 276 -4.68 15.45 -5.70
N ILE A 277 -5.86 16.09 -5.69
CA ILE A 277 -6.03 17.48 -6.16
C ILE A 277 -5.14 18.46 -5.36
N GLU A 278 -5.07 18.29 -4.04
CA GLU A 278 -4.24 19.13 -3.16
C GLU A 278 -2.75 19.03 -3.52
N LEU A 279 -2.30 17.86 -3.95
CA LEU A 279 -0.92 17.62 -4.37
C LEU A 279 -0.65 17.94 -5.85
N LEU A 280 -1.69 18.11 -6.67
CA LEU A 280 -1.54 18.31 -8.12
C LEU A 280 -0.80 19.62 -8.44
N LYS A 281 -1.09 20.69 -7.72
CA LYS A 281 -0.43 21.99 -7.94
C LYS A 281 1.08 21.95 -7.64
N PRO A 282 1.54 21.49 -6.46
CA PRO A 282 2.97 21.29 -6.21
C PRO A 282 3.65 20.37 -7.23
N VAL A 283 2.97 19.30 -7.66
CA VAL A 283 3.50 18.37 -8.67
C VAL A 283 3.72 19.06 -10.00
N ILE A 284 2.73 19.79 -10.52
CA ILE A 284 2.82 20.50 -11.80
C ILE A 284 3.90 21.60 -11.74
N GLU A 285 3.94 22.38 -10.65
CA GLU A 285 4.95 23.42 -10.46
C GLU A 285 6.35 22.83 -10.39
N GLY A 286 6.53 21.73 -9.65
CA GLY A 286 7.80 21.02 -9.55
C GLY A 286 8.26 20.45 -10.87
N ILE A 287 7.38 19.80 -11.64
CA ILE A 287 7.72 19.28 -12.98
C ILE A 287 8.10 20.43 -13.93
N LYS A 288 7.38 21.56 -13.91
CA LYS A 288 7.73 22.74 -14.71
C LYS A 288 9.10 23.31 -14.36
N GLU A 289 9.44 23.38 -13.07
CA GLU A 289 10.75 23.85 -12.60
C GLU A 289 11.87 22.91 -13.05
N ILE A 290 11.63 21.61 -12.99
CA ILE A 290 12.52 20.55 -13.47
C ILE A 290 12.83 20.71 -14.96
N VAL A 291 11.79 20.85 -15.80
CA VAL A 291 11.93 20.98 -17.26
C VAL A 291 12.69 22.26 -17.63
N LYS A 292 12.51 23.36 -16.89
CA LYS A 292 13.23 24.62 -17.13
C LYS A 292 14.72 24.56 -16.78
N ASN A 293 15.12 23.73 -15.80
CA ASN A 293 16.47 23.73 -15.24
C ASN A 293 17.40 22.66 -15.81
N VAL A 294 16.96 21.90 -16.83
CA VAL A 294 17.80 20.88 -17.49
C VAL A 294 18.94 21.54 -18.27
N LYS A 295 20.02 21.93 -17.56
CA LYS A 295 21.34 22.27 -18.16
C LYS A 295 22.30 21.13 -17.86
N ILE A 296 22.62 20.36 -18.87
CA ILE A 296 23.56 19.22 -18.75
C ILE A 296 24.98 19.75 -18.81
N THR A 297 25.69 19.67 -17.70
CA THR A 297 27.14 19.91 -17.66
C THR A 297 27.87 18.60 -17.91
N ASN A 298 28.67 18.51 -18.96
CA ASN A 298 29.36 17.27 -19.41
C ASN A 298 30.39 16.69 -18.41
N GLN A 299 30.87 17.46 -17.45
CA GLN A 299 31.88 17.03 -16.46
C GLN A 299 31.35 16.11 -15.36
N GLU A 300 30.05 16.13 -15.03
CA GLU A 300 29.47 15.31 -13.97
C GLU A 300 29.06 13.89 -14.39
N LYS A 301 29.10 13.60 -15.69
CA LYS A 301 28.67 12.30 -16.25
C LYS A 301 29.56 11.11 -15.86
N ASN A 302 30.79 11.35 -15.45
CA ASN A 302 31.78 10.28 -15.22
C ASN A 302 31.90 9.83 -13.75
N GLU A 303 31.18 10.44 -12.82
CA GLU A 303 31.18 9.96 -11.44
C GLU A 303 30.28 8.73 -11.28
N ARG A 304 30.78 7.69 -10.62
CA ARG A 304 30.07 6.44 -10.32
C ARG A 304 28.65 6.68 -9.78
N THR A 305 28.48 7.69 -8.94
CA THR A 305 27.23 8.08 -8.28
C THR A 305 26.21 8.74 -9.22
N ASN A 306 26.59 8.98 -10.49
CA ASN A 306 25.74 9.59 -11.50
C ASN A 306 25.43 8.66 -12.67
N ILE A 307 25.90 7.39 -12.63
CA ILE A 307 25.73 6.42 -13.71
C ILE A 307 24.41 5.67 -13.49
N ASP A 308 23.42 5.94 -14.32
CA ASP A 308 22.17 5.18 -14.43
C ASP A 308 22.32 4.00 -15.40
N LEU A 309 21.30 3.15 -15.50
CA LEU A 309 21.20 2.14 -16.54
C LEU A 309 21.41 2.76 -17.94
N SER A 310 22.10 2.03 -18.83
CA SER A 310 22.35 2.52 -20.18
C SER A 310 21.04 2.72 -20.95
N LEU A 311 20.95 3.74 -21.79
CA LEU A 311 19.78 4.00 -22.63
C LEU A 311 19.37 2.76 -23.47
N LYS A 312 20.36 1.99 -23.93
CA LYS A 312 20.12 0.74 -24.66
C LYS A 312 19.42 -0.29 -23.76
N SER A 313 19.89 -0.46 -22.52
CA SER A 313 19.28 -1.40 -21.56
C SER A 313 17.87 -0.95 -21.18
N ILE A 314 17.67 0.35 -20.94
CA ILE A 314 16.35 0.92 -20.66
C ILE A 314 15.38 0.64 -21.80
N PHE A 315 15.80 0.88 -23.05
CA PHE A 315 14.95 0.65 -24.23
C PHE A 315 14.60 -0.84 -24.40
N ILE A 316 15.58 -1.74 -24.26
CA ILE A 316 15.33 -3.19 -24.37
C ILE A 316 14.36 -3.65 -23.28
N LEU A 317 14.59 -3.25 -22.02
CA LEU A 317 13.70 -3.61 -20.92
C LEU A 317 12.29 -3.02 -21.10
N PHE A 318 12.20 -1.78 -21.55
CA PHE A 318 10.91 -1.14 -21.86
C PHE A 318 10.12 -1.93 -22.91
N VAL A 319 10.77 -2.28 -24.03
CA VAL A 319 10.12 -3.08 -25.08
C VAL A 319 9.69 -4.44 -24.54
N LEU A 320 10.53 -5.11 -23.75
CA LEU A 320 10.19 -6.40 -23.14
C LEU A 320 8.96 -6.28 -22.20
N MET A 321 8.90 -5.22 -21.38
CA MET A 321 7.75 -4.99 -20.49
C MET A 321 6.47 -4.69 -21.28
N VAL A 322 6.54 -3.86 -22.33
CA VAL A 322 5.38 -3.52 -23.17
C VAL A 322 4.88 -4.73 -23.94
N VAL A 323 5.78 -5.54 -24.53
CA VAL A 323 5.41 -6.78 -25.23
C VAL A 323 4.81 -7.79 -24.22
N GLY A 324 5.44 -7.94 -23.05
CA GLY A 324 4.90 -8.79 -21.98
C GLY A 324 3.49 -8.37 -21.55
N LEU A 325 3.25 -7.06 -21.38
CA LEU A 325 1.91 -6.54 -21.09
C LEU A 325 0.92 -6.83 -22.23
N PHE A 326 1.30 -6.59 -23.46
CA PHE A 326 0.42 -6.87 -24.60
C PHE A 326 0.01 -8.34 -24.66
N ILE A 327 0.96 -9.27 -24.46
CA ILE A 327 0.67 -10.71 -24.41
C ILE A 327 -0.27 -11.03 -23.22
N THR A 328 -0.06 -10.39 -22.09
CA THR A 328 -0.88 -10.59 -20.90
C THR A 328 -2.31 -10.06 -21.09
N PHE A 329 -2.46 -8.89 -21.70
CA PHE A 329 -3.77 -8.35 -22.09
C PHE A 329 -4.46 -9.23 -23.12
N TYR A 330 -3.72 -9.73 -24.11
CA TYR A 330 -4.27 -10.62 -25.13
C TYR A 330 -4.80 -11.90 -24.50
N SER A 331 -4.02 -12.54 -23.62
CA SER A 331 -4.45 -13.73 -22.86
C SER A 331 -5.69 -13.45 -22.00
N PHE A 332 -5.79 -12.26 -21.39
CA PHE A 332 -6.96 -11.89 -20.59
C PHE A 332 -8.22 -11.67 -21.44
N VAL A 333 -8.06 -11.04 -22.61
CA VAL A 333 -9.18 -10.71 -23.51
C VAL A 333 -9.66 -11.94 -24.29
N GLU A 334 -8.76 -12.92 -24.56
CA GLU A 334 -9.09 -14.17 -25.25
C GLU A 334 -10.17 -14.96 -24.52
N ASP A 335 -10.15 -14.95 -23.18
CA ASP A 335 -11.14 -15.64 -22.32
C ASP A 335 -12.59 -15.13 -22.54
N ALA A 336 -12.76 -13.91 -23.09
CA ALA A 336 -14.07 -13.34 -23.39
C ALA A 336 -14.70 -13.82 -24.71
N ASN A 337 -14.02 -14.67 -25.48
CA ASN A 337 -14.48 -15.22 -26.77
C ASN A 337 -14.98 -14.16 -27.77
N LEU A 338 -14.34 -12.99 -27.80
CA LEU A 338 -14.62 -11.91 -28.74
C LEU A 338 -14.01 -12.19 -30.12
N SER A 339 -14.46 -11.45 -31.14
CA SER A 339 -13.80 -11.53 -32.46
C SER A 339 -12.34 -11.08 -32.36
N ILE A 340 -11.49 -11.59 -33.22
CA ILE A 340 -10.04 -11.29 -33.25
C ILE A 340 -9.76 -9.78 -33.35
N TYR A 341 -10.64 -9.02 -34.00
CA TYR A 341 -10.54 -7.57 -34.10
C TYR A 341 -10.66 -6.92 -32.71
N TYR A 342 -11.67 -7.28 -31.91
CA TYR A 342 -11.86 -6.74 -30.58
C TYR A 342 -10.81 -7.26 -29.59
N GLN A 343 -10.34 -8.51 -29.75
CA GLN A 343 -9.24 -9.03 -28.95
C GLN A 343 -7.97 -8.18 -29.13
N MET A 344 -7.59 -7.90 -30.38
CA MET A 344 -6.44 -7.06 -30.68
C MET A 344 -6.65 -5.61 -30.24
N LEU A 345 -7.84 -5.04 -30.46
CA LEU A 345 -8.16 -3.68 -30.09
C LEU A 345 -8.07 -3.46 -28.58
N PHE A 346 -8.75 -4.28 -27.79
CA PHE A 346 -8.75 -4.13 -26.32
C PHE A 346 -7.38 -4.43 -25.71
N SER A 347 -6.65 -5.40 -26.24
CA SER A 347 -5.28 -5.69 -25.79
C SER A 347 -4.33 -4.54 -26.09
N PHE A 348 -4.41 -3.96 -27.29
CA PHE A 348 -3.60 -2.80 -27.67
C PHE A 348 -3.95 -1.57 -26.83
N VAL A 349 -5.24 -1.25 -26.70
CA VAL A 349 -5.69 -0.08 -25.94
C VAL A 349 -5.37 -0.24 -24.45
N GLY A 350 -5.60 -1.43 -23.86
CA GLY A 350 -5.26 -1.71 -22.45
C GLY A 350 -3.77 -1.53 -22.19
N THR A 351 -2.92 -2.03 -23.09
CA THR A 351 -1.46 -1.82 -23.01
C THR A 351 -1.10 -0.35 -23.15
N LEU A 352 -1.65 0.34 -24.15
CA LEU A 352 -1.37 1.76 -24.40
C LEU A 352 -1.79 2.64 -23.23
N VAL A 353 -2.99 2.44 -22.69
CA VAL A 353 -3.51 3.17 -21.52
C VAL A 353 -2.63 2.91 -20.31
N SER A 354 -2.24 1.65 -20.05
CA SER A 354 -1.35 1.29 -18.95
C SER A 354 0.00 1.99 -19.04
N VAL A 355 0.60 2.04 -20.23
CA VAL A 355 1.91 2.67 -20.45
C VAL A 355 1.82 4.19 -20.34
N LEU A 356 0.86 4.81 -21.03
CA LEU A 356 0.73 6.28 -21.05
C LEU A 356 0.34 6.83 -19.68
N ILE A 357 -0.73 6.30 -19.09
CA ILE A 357 -1.18 6.75 -17.75
C ILE A 357 -0.13 6.37 -16.71
N GLY A 358 0.45 5.17 -16.81
CA GLY A 358 1.53 4.70 -15.94
C GLY A 358 2.72 5.67 -15.92
N PHE A 359 3.12 6.23 -17.06
CA PHE A 359 4.20 7.23 -17.12
C PHE A 359 3.86 8.52 -16.35
N PHE A 360 2.68 9.11 -16.61
CA PHE A 360 2.27 10.33 -15.91
C PHE A 360 2.11 10.10 -14.40
N VAL A 361 1.54 8.97 -14.05
CA VAL A 361 1.33 8.59 -12.65
C VAL A 361 2.66 8.30 -11.96
N ALA A 362 3.63 7.66 -12.63
CA ALA A 362 4.97 7.45 -12.09
C ALA A 362 5.67 8.77 -11.75
N ALA A 363 5.57 9.76 -12.63
CA ALA A 363 6.13 11.10 -12.37
C ALA A 363 5.43 11.80 -11.19
N ALA A 364 4.11 11.76 -11.14
CA ALA A 364 3.32 12.36 -10.07
C ALA A 364 3.59 11.68 -8.72
N CYS A 365 3.56 10.35 -8.67
CA CYS A 365 3.85 9.57 -7.46
C CYS A 365 5.27 9.79 -6.94
N GLY A 366 6.25 9.78 -7.84
CA GLY A 366 7.63 10.04 -7.47
C GLY A 366 7.84 11.41 -6.86
N TYR A 367 7.16 12.44 -7.38
CA TYR A 367 7.18 13.78 -6.80
C TYR A 367 6.49 13.82 -5.43
N MET A 368 5.31 13.21 -5.31
CA MET A 368 4.58 13.12 -4.03
C MET A 368 5.39 12.38 -2.97
N ALA A 369 6.05 11.27 -3.34
CA ALA A 369 6.95 10.56 -2.44
C ALA A 369 8.06 11.48 -1.93
N GLY A 370 8.63 12.31 -2.79
CA GLY A 370 9.63 13.29 -2.42
C GLY A 370 9.14 14.35 -1.43
N LEU A 371 7.86 14.70 -1.48
CA LEU A 371 7.24 15.67 -0.57
C LEU A 371 6.88 15.07 0.80
N VAL A 372 6.10 13.98 0.78
CA VAL A 372 5.41 13.48 1.99
C VAL A 372 5.86 12.09 2.44
N GLY A 373 6.66 11.39 1.66
CA GLY A 373 7.04 9.99 1.88
C GLY A 373 6.20 9.01 1.07
N SER A 374 6.72 7.79 0.87
CA SER A 374 6.02 6.76 0.09
C SER A 374 4.81 6.20 0.83
N SER A 375 4.92 5.98 2.14
CA SER A 375 3.84 5.47 2.98
C SER A 375 2.66 6.44 3.14
N SER A 376 2.88 7.75 2.95
CA SER A 376 1.85 8.80 3.05
C SER A 376 1.31 9.25 1.69
N SER A 377 1.81 8.68 0.60
CA SER A 377 1.41 9.01 -0.76
C SER A 377 0.00 8.47 -1.07
N PRO A 378 -0.88 9.23 -1.77
CA PRO A 378 -2.28 8.83 -2.00
C PRO A 378 -2.42 7.83 -3.14
N ILE A 379 -1.79 6.65 -3.02
CA ILE A 379 -1.81 5.58 -4.04
C ILE A 379 -3.24 5.13 -4.35
N SER A 380 -4.12 5.08 -3.35
CA SER A 380 -5.55 4.76 -3.54
C SER A 380 -6.28 5.79 -4.41
N GLY A 381 -5.95 7.09 -4.30
CA GLY A 381 -6.52 8.13 -5.17
C GLY A 381 -6.10 7.96 -6.62
N ILE A 382 -4.89 7.50 -6.85
CA ILE A 382 -4.36 7.19 -8.18
C ILE A 382 -5.06 5.97 -8.77
N GLY A 383 -5.26 4.91 -7.98
CA GLY A 383 -6.04 3.75 -8.38
C GLY A 383 -7.47 4.15 -8.79
N LEU A 384 -8.09 5.05 -8.04
CA LEU A 384 -9.43 5.58 -8.33
C LEU A 384 -9.46 6.28 -9.70
N ILE A 385 -8.51 7.16 -9.99
CA ILE A 385 -8.42 7.81 -11.30
C ILE A 385 -8.13 6.80 -12.39
N GLY A 386 -7.23 5.84 -12.13
CA GLY A 386 -6.93 4.75 -13.05
C GLY A 386 -8.17 3.97 -13.46
N VAL A 387 -9.01 3.56 -12.49
CA VAL A 387 -10.23 2.79 -12.79
C VAL A 387 -11.27 3.62 -13.51
N ILE A 388 -11.43 4.90 -13.17
CA ILE A 388 -12.38 5.80 -13.87
C ILE A 388 -11.97 5.98 -15.32
N ILE A 389 -10.70 6.35 -15.58
CA ILE A 389 -10.22 6.58 -16.94
C ILE A 389 -10.28 5.29 -17.75
N SER A 390 -9.82 4.16 -17.22
CA SER A 390 -9.87 2.87 -17.90
C SER A 390 -11.31 2.46 -18.23
N SER A 391 -12.24 2.62 -17.28
CA SER A 391 -13.66 2.33 -17.49
C SER A 391 -14.27 3.19 -18.59
N ILE A 392 -14.00 4.50 -18.59
CA ILE A 392 -14.52 5.42 -19.62
C ILE A 392 -13.95 5.06 -21.00
N VAL A 393 -12.64 4.80 -21.09
CA VAL A 393 -11.99 4.44 -22.36
C VAL A 393 -12.62 3.17 -22.94
N PHE A 394 -12.78 2.10 -22.14
CA PHE A 394 -13.37 0.86 -22.63
C PHE A 394 -14.86 0.99 -22.91
N LEU A 395 -15.59 1.76 -22.09
CA LEU A 395 -17.01 2.02 -22.34
C LEU A 395 -17.23 2.70 -23.70
N VAL A 396 -16.42 3.72 -24.04
CA VAL A 396 -16.52 4.42 -25.32
C VAL A 396 -16.18 3.51 -26.50
N LEU A 397 -15.20 2.61 -26.34
CA LEU A 397 -14.78 1.69 -27.39
C LEU A 397 -15.73 0.52 -27.62
N GLY A 398 -16.52 0.14 -26.61
CA GLY A 398 -17.34 -1.06 -26.63
C GLY A 398 -18.81 -0.81 -26.31
N VAL A 399 -19.34 0.41 -26.54
CA VAL A 399 -20.72 0.79 -26.16
C VAL A 399 -21.77 -0.22 -26.64
N GLU A 400 -21.67 -0.70 -27.88
CA GLU A 400 -22.63 -1.66 -28.43
C GLU A 400 -22.43 -3.07 -27.88
N LEU A 401 -21.19 -3.47 -27.60
CA LEU A 401 -20.85 -4.80 -27.08
C LEU A 401 -21.29 -4.97 -25.62
N PHE A 402 -21.11 -3.94 -24.81
CA PHE A 402 -21.31 -4.01 -23.36
C PHE A 402 -22.78 -3.88 -22.92
N GLN A 403 -23.72 -3.88 -23.85
CA GLN A 403 -25.16 -4.08 -23.58
C GLN A 403 -25.46 -5.53 -23.16
N ASP A 404 -24.62 -6.49 -23.56
CA ASP A 404 -24.70 -7.86 -23.06
C ASP A 404 -24.17 -7.93 -21.61
N PRO A 405 -24.95 -8.49 -20.65
CA PRO A 405 -24.54 -8.57 -19.25
C PRO A 405 -23.22 -9.33 -19.01
N MET A 406 -22.92 -10.31 -19.86
CA MET A 406 -21.67 -11.09 -19.75
C MET A 406 -20.46 -10.28 -20.20
N LEU A 407 -20.61 -9.56 -21.32
CA LEU A 407 -19.57 -8.68 -21.84
C LEU A 407 -19.41 -7.42 -20.99
N SER A 408 -20.48 -6.98 -20.30
CA SER A 408 -20.38 -5.88 -19.36
C SER A 408 -19.53 -6.25 -18.13
N LYS A 409 -19.66 -7.48 -17.60
CA LYS A 409 -18.75 -8.00 -16.55
C LYS A 409 -17.29 -8.04 -17.02
N PHE A 410 -17.07 -8.48 -18.26
CA PHE A 410 -15.73 -8.47 -18.86
C PHE A 410 -15.16 -7.04 -18.96
N ALA A 411 -15.97 -6.05 -19.33
CA ALA A 411 -15.55 -4.66 -19.44
C ALA A 411 -15.12 -4.09 -18.07
N VAL A 412 -15.90 -4.38 -17.01
CA VAL A 412 -15.53 -4.05 -15.62
C VAL A 412 -14.20 -4.70 -15.26
N ALA A 413 -14.05 -5.99 -15.56
CA ALA A 413 -12.83 -6.73 -15.27
C ALA A 413 -11.62 -6.17 -16.05
N LEU A 414 -11.78 -5.82 -17.32
CA LEU A 414 -10.73 -5.23 -18.14
C LEU A 414 -10.27 -3.86 -17.61
N ALA A 415 -11.19 -3.03 -17.12
CA ALA A 415 -10.86 -1.76 -16.50
C ALA A 415 -10.07 -1.95 -15.18
N ILE A 416 -10.48 -2.91 -14.34
CA ILE A 416 -9.77 -3.27 -13.10
C ILE A 416 -8.39 -3.85 -13.43
N PHE A 417 -8.29 -4.72 -14.43
CA PHE A 417 -7.04 -5.32 -14.87
C PHE A 417 -6.03 -4.24 -15.34
N THR A 418 -6.47 -3.31 -16.18
CA THR A 418 -5.69 -2.17 -16.64
C THR A 418 -5.22 -1.30 -15.48
N THR A 419 -6.13 -1.01 -14.54
CA THR A 419 -5.83 -0.22 -13.34
C THR A 419 -4.80 -0.90 -12.44
N SER A 420 -4.80 -2.24 -12.39
CA SER A 420 -3.80 -3.00 -11.61
C SER A 420 -2.38 -2.78 -12.11
N VAL A 421 -2.18 -2.69 -13.43
CA VAL A 421 -0.88 -2.36 -14.04
C VAL A 421 -0.49 -0.91 -13.71
N ILE A 422 -1.41 0.03 -13.86
CA ILE A 422 -1.18 1.46 -13.56
C ILE A 422 -0.78 1.61 -12.09
N LEU A 423 -1.46 0.92 -11.18
CA LEU A 423 -1.19 1.00 -9.75
C LEU A 423 0.16 0.36 -9.39
N ALA A 424 0.53 -0.77 -9.98
CA ALA A 424 1.85 -1.38 -9.81
C ALA A 424 2.96 -0.41 -10.24
N THR A 425 2.78 0.27 -11.39
CA THR A 425 3.71 1.28 -11.90
C THR A 425 3.82 2.47 -10.94
N ALA A 426 2.69 2.98 -10.45
CA ALA A 426 2.62 4.07 -9.50
C ALA A 426 3.33 3.75 -8.18
N ALA A 427 3.05 2.59 -7.63
CA ALA A 427 3.56 2.14 -6.35
C ALA A 427 5.09 1.99 -6.38
N ILE A 428 5.64 1.30 -7.37
CA ILE A 428 7.08 1.12 -7.49
C ILE A 428 7.80 2.44 -7.78
N SER A 429 7.25 3.32 -8.60
CA SER A 429 7.86 4.63 -8.86
C SER A 429 7.93 5.51 -7.61
N ASN A 430 6.92 5.42 -6.75
CA ASN A 430 6.85 6.11 -5.48
C ASN A 430 8.02 5.74 -4.55
N ASP A 431 8.34 4.46 -4.42
CA ASP A 431 9.39 3.97 -3.52
C ASP A 431 10.78 4.06 -4.14
N ASN A 432 10.88 3.85 -5.44
CA ASN A 432 12.17 3.89 -6.15
C ASN A 432 12.90 5.23 -5.96
N LEU A 433 12.18 6.35 -5.98
CA LEU A 433 12.82 7.65 -5.78
C LEU A 433 13.25 7.88 -4.32
N GLN A 434 12.57 7.29 -3.33
CA GLN A 434 13.03 7.25 -1.94
C GLN A 434 14.34 6.47 -1.82
N ASP A 435 14.40 5.29 -2.44
CA ASP A 435 15.57 4.43 -2.42
C ASP A 435 16.76 5.06 -3.14
N LEU A 436 16.52 5.68 -4.30
CA LEU A 436 17.55 6.42 -5.03
C LEU A 436 18.07 7.62 -4.23
N LYS A 437 17.21 8.27 -3.41
CA LYS A 437 17.66 9.30 -2.47
C LYS A 437 18.52 8.73 -1.36
N THR A 438 18.15 7.58 -0.79
CA THR A 438 18.99 6.85 0.17
C THR A 438 20.36 6.57 -0.41
N GLY A 439 20.40 5.98 -1.62
CA GLY A 439 21.64 5.67 -2.31
C GLY A 439 22.49 6.90 -2.63
N HIS A 440 21.86 7.98 -3.10
CA HIS A 440 22.54 9.26 -3.34
C HIS A 440 23.22 9.79 -2.07
N LEU A 441 22.56 9.70 -0.92
CA LEU A 441 23.07 10.17 0.38
C LEU A 441 24.20 9.29 0.94
N VAL A 442 24.21 7.99 0.64
CA VAL A 442 25.28 7.06 1.07
C VAL A 442 26.36 6.86 0.00
N GLY A 443 26.18 7.41 -1.20
CA GLY A 443 27.12 7.34 -2.31
C GLY A 443 27.06 6.03 -3.08
N ALA A 444 25.91 5.40 -3.20
CA ALA A 444 25.67 4.20 -4.01
C ALA A 444 25.63 4.51 -5.52
N THR A 445 25.81 3.47 -6.33
CA THR A 445 25.72 3.55 -7.79
C THR A 445 24.28 3.36 -8.25
N PRO A 446 23.64 4.35 -8.92
CA PRO A 446 22.22 4.30 -9.24
C PRO A 446 21.80 3.10 -10.07
N TRP A 447 22.54 2.76 -11.15
CA TRP A 447 22.16 1.62 -11.98
C TRP A 447 22.10 0.30 -11.21
N LYS A 448 22.93 0.14 -10.17
CA LYS A 448 22.93 -1.06 -9.32
C LYS A 448 21.70 -1.11 -8.43
N GLN A 449 21.23 0.05 -7.93
CA GLN A 449 19.97 0.13 -7.19
C GLN A 449 18.78 -0.17 -8.11
N GLN A 450 18.79 0.37 -9.34
CA GLN A 450 17.76 0.11 -10.33
C GLN A 450 17.65 -1.39 -10.67
N VAL A 451 18.80 -2.08 -10.82
CA VAL A 451 18.84 -3.54 -10.99
C VAL A 451 18.33 -4.27 -9.75
N ALA A 452 18.77 -3.87 -8.56
CA ALA A 452 18.33 -4.48 -7.30
C ALA A 452 16.80 -4.38 -7.14
N LEU A 453 16.21 -3.22 -7.46
CA LEU A 453 14.77 -3.04 -7.41
C LEU A 453 14.02 -3.86 -8.47
N LEU A 454 14.55 -3.98 -9.69
CA LEU A 454 13.98 -4.88 -10.71
C LEU A 454 13.97 -6.33 -10.23
N VAL A 455 15.05 -6.79 -9.58
CA VAL A 455 15.09 -8.11 -8.94
C VAL A 455 14.04 -8.20 -7.82
N GLY A 456 13.89 -7.15 -7.02
CA GLY A 456 12.83 -7.04 -6.02
C GLY A 456 11.42 -7.16 -6.63
N CYS A 457 11.16 -6.53 -7.77
CA CYS A 457 9.88 -6.66 -8.49
C CYS A 457 9.62 -8.11 -8.92
N VAL A 458 10.64 -8.85 -9.39
CA VAL A 458 10.50 -10.27 -9.76
C VAL A 458 10.09 -11.11 -8.55
N PHE A 459 10.83 -11.00 -7.43
CA PHE A 459 10.54 -11.80 -6.24
C PHE A 459 9.26 -11.36 -5.53
N GLY A 460 8.93 -10.07 -5.56
CA GLY A 460 7.65 -9.55 -5.09
C GLY A 460 6.47 -10.09 -5.91
N ALA A 461 6.57 -10.06 -7.23
CA ALA A 461 5.55 -10.60 -8.13
C ALA A 461 5.35 -12.12 -7.91
N LEU A 462 6.46 -12.86 -7.76
CA LEU A 462 6.40 -14.31 -7.46
C LEU A 462 5.74 -14.60 -6.10
N ALA A 463 5.90 -13.73 -5.10
CA ALA A 463 5.32 -13.90 -3.78
C ALA A 463 3.85 -13.50 -3.71
N ILE A 464 3.45 -12.43 -4.42
CA ILE A 464 2.07 -11.90 -4.39
C ILE A 464 1.06 -12.97 -4.80
N VAL A 465 1.31 -13.69 -5.89
CA VAL A 465 0.34 -14.60 -6.48
C VAL A 465 -0.06 -15.75 -5.56
N PRO A 466 0.89 -16.57 -5.04
CA PRO A 466 0.54 -17.66 -4.14
C PRO A 466 -0.06 -17.16 -2.82
N VAL A 467 0.42 -16.03 -2.29
CA VAL A 467 -0.12 -15.46 -1.05
C VAL A 467 -1.55 -14.98 -1.24
N LEU A 468 -1.86 -14.28 -2.36
CA LEU A 468 -3.23 -13.86 -2.67
C LEU A 468 -4.18 -15.05 -2.79
N ASN A 469 -3.77 -16.07 -3.56
CA ASN A 469 -4.60 -17.27 -3.74
C ASN A 469 -4.84 -17.99 -2.42
N LEU A 470 -3.79 -18.15 -1.61
CA LEU A 470 -3.87 -18.78 -0.30
C LEU A 470 -4.85 -18.04 0.62
N LEU A 471 -4.71 -16.72 0.72
CA LEU A 471 -5.57 -15.89 1.56
C LEU A 471 -7.02 -15.87 1.06
N TYR A 472 -7.24 -15.87 -0.26
CA TYR A 472 -8.57 -15.97 -0.83
C TYR A 472 -9.24 -17.31 -0.48
N GLN A 473 -8.51 -18.41 -0.66
CA GLN A 473 -9.04 -19.76 -0.35
C GLN A 473 -9.32 -19.95 1.14
N ALA A 474 -8.52 -19.31 2.02
CA ALA A 474 -8.66 -19.46 3.47
C ALA A 474 -9.74 -18.57 4.07
N TYR A 475 -9.80 -17.30 3.64
CA TYR A 475 -10.66 -16.28 4.26
C TYR A 475 -11.75 -15.74 3.33
N GLY A 476 -11.56 -15.80 2.01
CA GLY A 476 -12.39 -15.07 1.06
C GLY A 476 -12.22 -13.55 1.14
N PHE A 477 -12.92 -12.84 0.27
CA PHE A 477 -13.05 -11.38 0.33
C PHE A 477 -14.49 -11.01 0.60
N VAL A 478 -14.71 -9.88 1.24
CA VAL A 478 -16.08 -9.39 1.43
C VAL A 478 -16.74 -9.15 0.08
N GLY A 479 -17.85 -9.83 -0.17
CA GLY A 479 -18.57 -9.83 -1.45
C GLY A 479 -18.09 -10.86 -2.48
N ALA A 480 -17.03 -11.64 -2.17
CA ALA A 480 -16.53 -12.71 -3.03
C ALA A 480 -15.95 -13.85 -2.19
N MET A 481 -16.77 -14.87 -1.94
CA MET A 481 -16.38 -16.03 -1.14
C MET A 481 -16.01 -17.22 -2.06
N PRO A 482 -14.90 -17.94 -1.78
CA PRO A 482 -14.45 -19.05 -2.63
C PRO A 482 -15.34 -20.30 -2.52
N ARG A 483 -16.07 -20.46 -1.42
CA ARG A 483 -16.92 -21.64 -1.14
C ARG A 483 -18.20 -21.21 -0.42
N GLU A 484 -19.31 -21.90 -0.71
CA GLU A 484 -20.55 -21.77 0.04
C GLU A 484 -20.38 -22.24 1.49
N GLY A 485 -21.04 -21.57 2.44
CA GLY A 485 -20.99 -21.92 3.86
C GLY A 485 -19.76 -21.42 4.64
N MET A 486 -18.86 -20.66 4.02
CA MET A 486 -17.79 -19.98 4.74
C MET A 486 -18.37 -18.85 5.62
N ASP A 487 -17.73 -18.66 6.77
CA ASP A 487 -18.08 -17.58 7.69
C ASP A 487 -17.72 -16.22 7.09
N ALA A 488 -18.73 -15.47 6.68
CA ALA A 488 -18.57 -14.14 6.10
C ALA A 488 -17.92 -13.13 7.07
N SER A 489 -17.95 -13.39 8.38
CA SER A 489 -17.32 -12.51 9.38
C SER A 489 -15.79 -12.60 9.35
N SER A 490 -15.25 -13.73 8.89
CA SER A 490 -13.81 -13.95 8.73
C SER A 490 -13.23 -13.40 7.43
N ALA A 491 -14.08 -12.96 6.49
CA ALA A 491 -13.66 -12.47 5.18
C ALA A 491 -12.77 -11.22 5.28
N LEU A 492 -11.72 -11.19 4.46
CA LEU A 492 -10.85 -10.03 4.38
C LEU A 492 -11.60 -8.83 3.77
N ALA A 493 -11.53 -7.70 4.43
CA ALA A 493 -12.32 -6.52 4.08
C ALA A 493 -12.01 -5.95 2.69
N ALA A 494 -10.75 -6.02 2.25
CA ALA A 494 -10.21 -5.52 0.99
C ALA A 494 -10.83 -4.16 0.55
N PRO A 495 -10.78 -3.11 1.41
CA PRO A 495 -11.60 -1.91 1.26
C PRO A 495 -11.33 -1.15 -0.03
N GLN A 496 -10.08 -1.08 -0.47
CA GLN A 496 -9.69 -0.37 -1.68
C GLN A 496 -10.17 -1.12 -2.94
N ALA A 497 -9.99 -2.45 -2.98
CA ALA A 497 -10.42 -3.27 -4.11
C ALA A 497 -11.94 -3.25 -4.28
N ASN A 498 -12.67 -3.26 -3.17
CA ASN A 498 -14.13 -3.12 -3.21
C ASN A 498 -14.54 -1.75 -3.77
N LEU A 499 -13.90 -0.67 -3.33
CA LEU A 499 -14.12 0.67 -3.89
C LEU A 499 -13.90 0.70 -5.40
N MET A 500 -12.78 0.15 -5.88
CA MET A 500 -12.43 0.12 -7.31
C MET A 500 -13.46 -0.70 -8.11
N SER A 501 -13.83 -1.88 -7.61
CA SER A 501 -14.86 -2.73 -8.23
C SER A 501 -16.22 -2.05 -8.28
N THR A 502 -16.65 -1.42 -7.18
CA THR A 502 -17.91 -0.70 -7.10
C THR A 502 -17.98 0.45 -8.12
N ILE A 503 -16.92 1.23 -8.27
CA ILE A 503 -16.86 2.33 -9.23
C ILE A 503 -16.87 1.83 -10.66
N ALA A 504 -16.08 0.81 -10.97
CA ALA A 504 -16.09 0.20 -12.31
C ALA A 504 -17.48 -0.34 -12.67
N GLN A 505 -18.10 -1.12 -11.76
CA GLN A 505 -19.46 -1.61 -11.94
C GLN A 505 -20.46 -0.48 -12.13
N GLY A 506 -20.33 0.62 -11.39
CA GLY A 506 -21.20 1.78 -11.50
C GLY A 506 -21.16 2.46 -12.85
N ILE A 507 -19.99 2.52 -13.47
CA ILE A 507 -19.83 3.12 -14.80
C ILE A 507 -20.49 2.25 -15.87
N PHE A 508 -20.41 0.91 -15.77
CA PHE A 508 -20.91 -0.01 -16.78
C PHE A 508 -22.37 -0.46 -16.59
N HIS A 509 -22.82 -0.68 -15.34
CA HIS A 509 -24.12 -1.32 -15.07
C HIS A 509 -25.22 -0.38 -14.59
N HIS A 510 -24.92 0.85 -14.18
CA HIS A 510 -25.87 1.83 -13.59
C HIS A 510 -26.67 1.33 -12.38
N ASN A 511 -26.33 0.19 -11.77
CA ASN A 511 -27.12 -0.52 -10.74
C ASN A 511 -26.60 -0.29 -9.31
N ILE A 512 -26.01 0.85 -9.01
CA ILE A 512 -25.53 1.17 -7.66
C ILE A 512 -26.59 2.00 -6.93
N GLU A 513 -26.74 1.78 -5.62
CA GLU A 513 -27.51 2.66 -4.74
C GLU A 513 -26.73 3.98 -4.54
N TRP A 514 -26.68 4.78 -5.60
CA TRP A 514 -25.96 6.05 -5.65
C TRP A 514 -26.31 7.00 -4.51
N GLY A 515 -27.51 6.86 -3.90
CA GLY A 515 -27.96 7.69 -2.79
C GLY A 515 -27.06 7.61 -1.58
N TYR A 516 -26.70 6.39 -1.13
CA TYR A 516 -25.78 6.22 0.01
C TYR A 516 -24.35 6.62 -0.32
N MET A 517 -23.89 6.34 -1.54
CA MET A 517 -22.58 6.74 -2.00
C MET A 517 -22.46 8.28 -2.11
N ALA A 518 -23.48 8.95 -2.66
CA ALA A 518 -23.53 10.41 -2.73
C ALA A 518 -23.57 11.06 -1.34
N PHE A 519 -24.33 10.47 -0.40
CA PHE A 519 -24.31 10.90 0.99
C PHE A 519 -22.91 10.71 1.60
N GLY A 520 -22.21 9.62 1.28
CA GLY A 520 -20.82 9.41 1.66
C GLY A 520 -19.87 10.47 1.11
N VAL A 521 -20.03 10.87 -0.16
CA VAL A 521 -19.29 11.99 -0.77
C VAL A 521 -19.53 13.28 0.01
N PHE A 522 -20.78 13.58 0.37
CA PHE A 522 -21.12 14.75 1.19
C PHE A 522 -20.42 14.71 2.55
N VAL A 523 -20.47 13.56 3.25
CA VAL A 523 -19.74 13.37 4.53
C VAL A 523 -18.23 13.58 4.33
N GLY A 524 -17.66 13.03 3.27
CA GLY A 524 -16.23 13.22 2.95
C GLY A 524 -15.86 14.68 2.70
N ILE A 525 -16.69 15.43 1.97
CA ILE A 525 -16.49 16.88 1.75
C ILE A 525 -16.52 17.62 3.10
N LEU A 526 -17.47 17.29 3.96
CA LEU A 526 -17.54 17.89 5.30
C LEU A 526 -16.26 17.63 6.11
N MET A 527 -15.75 16.41 6.07
CA MET A 527 -14.49 16.05 6.75
C MET A 527 -13.27 16.78 6.15
N ILE A 528 -13.23 16.99 4.85
CA ILE A 528 -12.20 17.79 4.17
C ILE A 528 -12.23 19.25 4.68
N ILE A 529 -13.40 19.83 4.80
CA ILE A 529 -13.57 21.20 5.32
C ILE A 529 -13.10 21.26 6.78
N ILE A 530 -13.50 20.31 7.61
CA ILE A 530 -13.10 20.24 9.02
C ILE A 530 -11.57 20.09 9.13
N ASP A 531 -10.95 19.21 8.36
CA ASP A 531 -9.50 19.03 8.36
C ASP A 531 -8.76 20.32 7.97
N LYS A 532 -9.25 21.05 6.96
CA LYS A 532 -8.70 22.35 6.57
C LYS A 532 -8.78 23.39 7.70
N ILE A 533 -9.91 23.48 8.38
CA ILE A 533 -10.10 24.39 9.52
C ILE A 533 -9.13 24.00 10.65
N LEU A 534 -9.03 22.71 10.99
CA LEU A 534 -8.15 22.22 12.04
C LEU A 534 -6.67 22.47 11.72
N LYS A 535 -6.24 22.21 10.49
CA LYS A 535 -4.87 22.52 10.02
C LYS A 535 -4.58 24.01 10.07
N GLY A 536 -5.56 24.86 9.76
CA GLY A 536 -5.43 26.31 9.87
C GLY A 536 -5.17 26.79 11.31
N THR A 537 -5.65 26.06 12.32
CA THR A 537 -5.39 26.37 13.73
C THR A 537 -4.03 25.86 14.22
N GLN A 538 -3.28 25.12 13.41
CA GLN A 538 -1.99 24.46 13.72
C GLN A 538 -2.02 23.51 14.92
N LYS A 539 -3.20 23.13 15.42
CA LYS A 539 -3.33 22.30 16.63
C LYS A 539 -3.54 20.81 16.34
N MET A 540 -4.19 20.48 15.22
CA MET A 540 -4.62 19.11 14.94
C MET A 540 -4.85 18.90 13.45
N SER A 541 -4.78 17.64 13.00
CA SER A 541 -5.17 17.20 11.65
C SER A 541 -6.16 16.06 11.78
N LEU A 542 -7.18 16.04 10.93
CA LEU A 542 -8.18 14.97 10.86
C LEU A 542 -8.20 14.42 9.43
N PRO A 543 -7.28 13.50 9.05
CA PRO A 543 -7.17 13.00 7.69
C PRO A 543 -8.50 12.44 7.16
N PRO A 544 -9.13 13.04 6.13
CA PRO A 544 -10.47 12.65 5.67
C PRO A 544 -10.53 11.21 5.16
N LEU A 545 -9.43 10.75 4.52
CA LEU A 545 -9.31 9.38 4.05
C LEU A 545 -9.39 8.37 5.20
N ALA A 546 -8.76 8.66 6.33
CA ALA A 546 -8.82 7.80 7.51
C ALA A 546 -10.22 7.78 8.14
N VAL A 547 -10.96 8.91 8.09
CA VAL A 547 -12.36 8.93 8.51
C VAL A 547 -13.21 8.02 7.62
N GLY A 548 -13.05 8.11 6.29
CA GLY A 548 -13.74 7.23 5.34
C GLY A 548 -13.44 5.74 5.58
N ILE A 549 -12.17 5.39 5.82
CA ILE A 549 -11.74 4.04 6.17
C ILE A 549 -12.39 3.60 7.51
N GLY A 550 -12.46 4.48 8.49
CA GLY A 550 -13.13 4.23 9.76
C GLY A 550 -14.63 3.92 9.62
N ILE A 551 -15.32 4.57 8.67
CA ILE A 551 -16.73 4.25 8.34
C ILE A 551 -16.82 2.87 7.67
N TYR A 552 -15.90 2.57 6.77
CA TYR A 552 -15.91 1.36 5.94
C TYR A 552 -15.52 0.09 6.71
N LEU A 553 -14.58 0.18 7.66
CA LEU A 553 -14.08 -0.97 8.42
C LEU A 553 -14.98 -1.30 9.62
N PRO A 554 -15.10 -2.59 10.00
CA PRO A 554 -15.82 -2.97 11.22
C PRO A 554 -15.06 -2.51 12.48
N PRO A 555 -15.73 -2.35 13.62
CA PRO A 555 -15.08 -1.92 14.88
C PRO A 555 -13.97 -2.85 15.32
N ALA A 556 -14.10 -4.17 15.10
CA ALA A 556 -13.06 -5.15 15.41
C ALA A 556 -11.70 -4.83 14.77
N VAL A 557 -11.70 -4.19 13.61
CA VAL A 557 -10.49 -3.75 12.91
C VAL A 557 -10.07 -2.36 13.37
N ASN A 558 -11.03 -1.44 13.52
CA ASN A 558 -10.75 -0.04 13.87
C ASN A 558 -10.19 0.13 15.27
N ILE A 559 -10.72 -0.58 16.27
CA ILE A 559 -10.37 -0.38 17.69
C ILE A 559 -8.88 -0.66 17.96
N PRO A 560 -8.28 -1.78 17.55
CA PRO A 560 -6.84 -1.98 17.77
C PRO A 560 -5.98 -0.94 17.07
N LEU A 561 -6.37 -0.46 15.86
CA LEU A 561 -5.69 0.64 15.19
C LEU A 561 -5.73 1.94 16.01
N VAL A 562 -6.89 2.27 16.56
CA VAL A 562 -7.08 3.46 17.42
C VAL A 562 -6.23 3.34 18.69
N ILE A 563 -6.27 2.18 19.35
CA ILE A 563 -5.48 1.92 20.55
C ILE A 563 -3.98 2.05 20.26
N GLY A 564 -3.50 1.52 19.13
CA GLY A 564 -2.11 1.61 18.71
C GLY A 564 -1.62 3.06 18.54
N GLY A 565 -2.42 3.91 17.90
CA GLY A 565 -2.09 5.32 17.72
C GLY A 565 -2.10 6.13 19.02
N ILE A 566 -3.06 5.85 19.90
CA ILE A 566 -3.11 6.44 21.25
C ILE A 566 -1.90 5.98 22.09
N LEU A 567 -1.54 4.70 22.01
CA LEU A 567 -0.37 4.16 22.71
C LEU A 567 0.92 4.86 22.28
N LYS A 568 1.13 5.08 20.98
CA LYS A 568 2.27 5.88 20.49
C LYS A 568 2.31 7.25 21.15
N TYR A 569 1.19 7.94 21.20
CA TYR A 569 1.10 9.28 21.80
C TYR A 569 1.46 9.26 23.29
N ILE A 570 0.89 8.33 24.06
CA ILE A 570 1.15 8.21 25.50
C ILE A 570 2.64 7.92 25.76
N VAL A 571 3.21 6.96 25.03
CA VAL A 571 4.62 6.58 25.16
C VAL A 571 5.52 7.77 24.82
N MET A 572 5.27 8.47 23.72
CA MET A 572 6.08 9.63 23.31
C MET A 572 5.96 10.80 24.30
N GLN A 573 4.78 11.06 24.83
CA GLN A 573 4.55 12.06 25.89
C GLN A 573 5.36 11.73 27.15
N HIS A 574 5.30 10.47 27.59
CA HIS A 574 6.07 10.01 28.76
C HIS A 574 7.57 10.18 28.54
N LEU A 575 8.09 9.76 27.38
CA LEU A 575 9.50 9.88 27.04
C LEU A 575 9.94 11.35 26.93
N THR A 576 9.11 12.21 26.37
CA THR A 576 9.37 13.66 26.27
C THR A 576 9.52 14.29 27.66
N LYS A 577 8.66 13.91 28.60
CA LYS A 577 8.76 14.34 30.01
C LYS A 577 10.01 13.77 30.69
N LYS A 578 10.31 12.48 30.50
CA LYS A 578 11.46 11.79 31.08
C LYS A 578 12.80 12.39 30.63
N TYR A 579 12.91 12.78 29.36
CA TYR A 579 14.13 13.36 28.79
C TYR A 579 14.11 14.90 28.73
N ALA A 580 13.16 15.57 29.38
CA ALA A 580 12.99 17.03 29.29
C ALA A 580 14.25 17.83 29.70
N LYS A 581 15.01 17.32 30.66
CA LYS A 581 16.24 17.96 31.19
C LYS A 581 17.54 17.44 30.57
N ASN A 582 17.46 16.58 29.55
CA ASN A 582 18.67 15.94 28.97
C ASN A 582 19.21 16.79 27.81
N SER A 583 20.52 17.03 27.78
CA SER A 583 21.19 17.79 26.71
C SER A 583 21.06 17.17 25.31
N HIS A 584 20.85 15.84 25.23
CA HIS A 584 20.64 15.07 23.99
C HIS A 584 19.18 14.60 23.86
N LYS A 585 18.21 15.41 24.28
CA LYS A 585 16.79 15.07 24.29
C LYS A 585 16.28 14.60 22.92
N GLU A 586 16.56 15.37 21.87
CA GLU A 586 16.05 15.08 20.52
C GLU A 586 16.60 13.76 19.97
N GLU A 587 17.91 13.50 20.14
CA GLU A 587 18.54 12.25 19.70
C GLU A 587 17.97 11.04 20.44
N LYS A 588 17.74 11.15 21.75
CA LYS A 588 17.14 10.08 22.57
C LYS A 588 15.70 9.82 22.19
N LEU A 589 14.92 10.87 21.96
CA LEU A 589 13.51 10.73 21.51
C LEU A 589 13.44 10.08 20.13
N ALA A 590 14.26 10.50 19.18
CA ALA A 590 14.33 9.91 17.85
C ALA A 590 14.72 8.42 17.91
N SER A 591 15.70 8.07 18.77
CA SER A 591 16.10 6.66 18.96
C SER A 591 14.98 5.82 19.59
N CYS A 592 14.24 6.36 20.56
CA CYS A 592 13.10 5.66 21.16
C CYS A 592 11.93 5.50 20.16
N GLU A 593 11.64 6.53 19.36
CA GLU A 593 10.61 6.46 18.32
C GLU A 593 10.97 5.41 17.26
N GLN A 594 12.23 5.37 16.82
CA GLN A 594 12.72 4.36 15.89
C GLN A 594 12.54 2.94 16.45
N ARG A 595 12.88 2.71 17.73
CA ARG A 595 12.68 1.41 18.39
C ARG A 595 11.22 1.01 18.45
N GLY A 596 10.32 1.94 18.79
CA GLY A 596 8.88 1.72 18.78
C GLY A 596 8.36 1.35 17.39
N THR A 597 8.84 2.03 16.34
CA THR A 597 8.50 1.74 14.94
C THR A 597 8.97 0.35 14.53
N LEU A 598 10.20 -0.05 14.88
CA LEU A 598 10.73 -1.39 14.57
C LEU A 598 9.96 -2.49 15.31
N PHE A 599 9.61 -2.27 16.58
CA PHE A 599 8.80 -3.21 17.34
C PHE A 599 7.39 -3.35 16.74
N ALA A 600 6.75 -2.25 16.38
CA ALA A 600 5.44 -2.23 15.72
C ALA A 600 5.48 -2.95 14.35
N SER A 601 6.53 -2.72 13.56
CA SER A 601 6.75 -3.47 12.31
C SER A 601 6.92 -4.97 12.58
N GLY A 602 7.61 -5.33 13.66
CA GLY A 602 7.73 -6.72 14.10
C GLY A 602 6.36 -7.34 14.42
N LEU A 603 5.47 -6.65 15.13
CA LEU A 603 4.12 -7.13 15.42
C LEU A 603 3.35 -7.42 14.13
N ILE A 604 3.45 -6.52 13.13
CA ILE A 604 2.79 -6.70 11.83
C ILE A 604 3.34 -7.94 11.13
N VAL A 605 4.67 -8.02 11.00
CA VAL A 605 5.33 -9.13 10.29
C VAL A 605 5.01 -10.48 10.94
N GLY A 606 5.08 -10.56 12.28
CA GLY A 606 4.85 -11.80 13.01
C GLY A 606 3.42 -12.34 12.84
N GLU A 607 2.41 -11.51 13.08
CA GLU A 607 1.01 -11.94 12.90
C GLU A 607 0.68 -12.23 11.43
N SER A 608 1.16 -11.37 10.50
CA SER A 608 0.85 -11.52 9.09
C SER A 608 1.45 -12.80 8.49
N ILE A 609 2.73 -13.09 8.77
CA ILE A 609 3.37 -14.34 8.31
C ILE A 609 2.65 -15.55 8.90
N PHE A 610 2.34 -15.50 10.19
CA PHE A 610 1.64 -16.60 10.84
C PHE A 610 0.22 -16.77 10.31
N GLY A 611 -0.49 -15.66 10.00
CA GLY A 611 -1.78 -15.68 9.32
C GLY A 611 -1.71 -16.34 7.94
N VAL A 612 -0.65 -16.10 7.17
CA VAL A 612 -0.40 -16.75 5.88
C VAL A 612 -0.07 -18.24 6.07
N ILE A 613 0.72 -18.61 7.09
CA ILE A 613 1.04 -20.02 7.40
C ILE A 613 -0.24 -20.78 7.82
N ILE A 614 -1.05 -20.21 8.71
CA ILE A 614 -2.31 -20.83 9.14
C ILE A 614 -3.28 -20.99 7.97
N ALA A 615 -3.32 -20.04 7.04
CA ALA A 615 -4.14 -20.14 5.83
C ALA A 615 -3.72 -21.29 4.90
N GLY A 616 -2.47 -21.79 5.03
CA GLY A 616 -1.93 -22.91 4.25
C GLY A 616 -2.12 -24.28 4.90
N ILE A 617 -2.61 -24.33 6.15
CA ILE A 617 -2.91 -25.57 6.88
C ILE A 617 -4.42 -25.83 6.87
#